data_7c4beba144bc7a602c8e3bc43fe1701e
#
_entry.id   7c4beba144bc7a602c8e3bc43fe1701e
#
_cell.length_a   1.000
_cell.length_b   1.000
_cell.length_c   1.000
_cell.angle_alpha   90.00
_cell.angle_beta   90.00
_cell.angle_gamma   90.00
#
_symmetry.space_group_name_H-M   'P 1'
#
loop_
_entity.id
_entity.type
_entity.pdbx_description
1 polymer ?
#
loop_
_entity_poly.entity_id
_entity_poly.type
_entity_poly.pdbx_seq_one_letter_code
_entity_poly.pdbx_strand_id
1 'polypeptide(L)'
;MKKFLLVLAAFAALVSCKNAVKDADSEYAVDMLKKGEAVPAFSLKDRADVLHGPDEFAGRYVVYDFWATWCPDCRADVPAMKELYAQYGDKVSFVGISFDTEPEKLDAYVAENEIGWLQLSDFVSKKESTVAADFRVKWIPSMYLVDPDGNVLLGTVMVTKLAAALEAL
;
A
#
# COMPACT_ATOMS: atom_id res chain seq x y z
N MET A 1 32.07 52.66 41.07
CA MET A 1 30.65 52.30 40.98
C MET A 1 30.44 51.55 39.68
N LYS A 2 30.40 50.22 39.74
CA LYS A 2 30.27 49.36 38.56
C LYS A 2 28.81 49.03 38.34
N LYS A 3 28.23 49.46 37.19
CA LYS A 3 26.87 49.10 36.79
C LYS A 3 26.86 47.71 36.17
N PHE A 4 26.24 46.76 36.82
CA PHE A 4 25.94 45.43 36.30
C PHE A 4 24.77 45.53 35.33
N LEU A 5 25.01 45.26 34.04
CA LEU A 5 23.97 45.08 33.03
C LEU A 5 23.51 43.62 33.08
N LEU A 6 22.28 43.40 33.55
CA LEU A 6 21.60 42.11 33.45
C LEU A 6 21.04 41.93 32.01
N VAL A 7 21.65 41.06 31.23
CA VAL A 7 21.09 40.63 29.94
C VAL A 7 20.14 39.49 30.23
N LEU A 8 18.83 39.74 30.14
CA LEU A 8 17.81 38.70 30.13
C LEU A 8 17.84 38.01 28.75
N ALA A 9 18.38 36.81 28.69
CA ALA A 9 18.24 35.95 27.53
C ALA A 9 16.82 35.34 27.52
N ALA A 10 15.95 35.90 26.69
CA ALA A 10 14.64 35.30 26.41
C ALA A 10 14.85 34.02 25.55
N PHE A 11 14.76 32.88 26.19
CA PHE A 11 14.71 31.59 25.52
C PHE A 11 13.34 31.46 24.86
N ALA A 12 13.24 31.81 23.57
CA ALA A 12 12.06 31.53 22.77
C ALA A 12 11.98 30.02 22.56
N ALA A 13 11.13 29.37 23.33
CA ALA A 13 10.74 27.98 23.09
C ALA A 13 9.97 27.94 21.79
N LEU A 14 10.64 27.53 20.70
CA LEU A 14 10.01 27.12 19.45
C LEU A 14 9.23 25.83 19.75
N VAL A 15 7.96 25.99 20.09
CA VAL A 15 7.01 24.89 20.08
C VAL A 15 6.85 24.49 18.62
N SER A 16 7.64 23.51 18.18
CA SER A 16 7.45 22.82 16.91
C SER A 16 6.10 22.10 17.01
N CYS A 17 5.06 22.70 16.46
CA CYS A 17 3.83 21.98 16.14
C CYS A 17 4.19 20.90 15.12
N LYS A 18 4.58 19.74 15.60
CA LYS A 18 4.50 18.52 14.80
C LYS A 18 3.01 18.32 14.56
N ASN A 19 2.51 18.73 13.40
CA ASN A 19 1.25 18.24 12.89
C ASN A 19 1.42 16.73 12.82
N ALA A 20 0.91 16.01 13.81
CA ALA A 20 0.84 14.56 13.76
C ALA A 20 -0.04 14.22 12.55
N VAL A 21 0.57 13.67 11.51
CA VAL A 21 -0.20 13.10 10.40
C VAL A 21 -1.18 12.13 11.03
N LYS A 22 -2.48 12.39 10.84
CA LYS A 22 -3.52 11.51 11.40
C LYS A 22 -3.23 10.10 10.89
N ASP A 23 -3.14 9.14 11.79
CA ASP A 23 -2.94 7.73 11.41
C ASP A 23 -4.20 7.22 10.72
N ALA A 24 -4.17 7.19 9.39
CA ALA A 24 -5.31 6.77 8.58
C ALA A 24 -5.71 5.31 8.84
N ASP A 25 -4.78 4.45 9.25
CA ASP A 25 -5.10 3.06 9.59
C ASP A 25 -6.06 2.96 10.76
N SER A 26 -6.03 3.91 11.70
CA SER A 26 -6.95 3.93 12.83
C SER A 26 -8.42 4.10 12.42
N GLU A 27 -8.66 4.55 11.21
CA GLU A 27 -10.00 4.79 10.65
C GLU A 27 -10.33 3.81 9.51
N TYR A 28 -9.38 3.56 8.61
CA TYR A 28 -9.64 2.87 7.34
C TYR A 28 -9.10 1.44 7.28
N ALA A 29 -8.15 1.05 8.15
CA ALA A 29 -7.58 -0.30 8.19
C ALA A 29 -8.12 -1.17 9.33
N VAL A 30 -9.16 -0.72 10.05
CA VAL A 30 -9.70 -1.40 11.25
C VAL A 30 -10.17 -2.82 10.95
N ASP A 31 -10.82 -2.99 9.80
CA ASP A 31 -11.41 -4.28 9.40
C ASP A 31 -10.46 -5.17 8.58
N MET A 32 -9.33 -4.65 8.13
CA MET A 32 -8.36 -5.42 7.34
C MET A 32 -7.88 -6.67 8.07
N LEU A 33 -7.41 -7.67 7.32
CA LEU A 33 -6.76 -8.85 7.87
C LEU A 33 -5.62 -8.44 8.81
N LYS A 34 -5.48 -9.17 9.91
CA LYS A 34 -4.50 -8.85 10.96
C LYS A 34 -3.23 -9.67 10.78
N LYS A 35 -2.17 -9.19 11.38
CA LYS A 35 -0.90 -9.91 11.43
C LYS A 35 -1.09 -11.35 11.92
N GLY A 36 -0.57 -12.31 11.14
CA GLY A 36 -0.66 -13.74 11.38
C GLY A 36 -1.91 -14.42 10.78
N GLU A 37 -2.88 -13.66 10.23
CA GLU A 37 -3.96 -14.28 9.44
C GLU A 37 -3.41 -14.69 8.07
N ALA A 38 -3.82 -15.87 7.59
CA ALA A 38 -3.47 -16.32 6.24
C ALA A 38 -4.22 -15.50 5.19
N VAL A 39 -3.56 -15.22 4.07
CA VAL A 39 -4.23 -14.59 2.93
C VAL A 39 -5.30 -15.51 2.35
N PRO A 40 -6.47 -14.97 1.97
CA PRO A 40 -7.51 -15.75 1.30
C PRO A 40 -7.03 -16.27 -0.06
N ALA A 41 -7.54 -17.44 -0.45
CA ALA A 41 -7.37 -17.92 -1.81
C ALA A 41 -8.11 -17.00 -2.79
N PHE A 42 -7.50 -16.75 -3.94
CA PHE A 42 -8.13 -16.05 -5.06
C PHE A 42 -7.64 -16.63 -6.39
N SER A 43 -8.35 -16.32 -7.45
CA SER A 43 -7.93 -16.62 -8.80
C SER A 43 -8.33 -15.46 -9.70
N LEU A 44 -7.36 -14.63 -10.08
CA LEU A 44 -7.53 -13.45 -10.92
C LEU A 44 -6.67 -13.57 -12.17
N LYS A 45 -7.07 -12.89 -13.23
CA LYS A 45 -6.32 -12.86 -14.48
C LYS A 45 -5.45 -11.61 -14.58
N ASP A 46 -4.32 -11.80 -15.23
CA ASP A 46 -3.55 -10.68 -15.77
C ASP A 46 -4.10 -10.24 -17.15
N ARG A 47 -3.43 -9.30 -17.78
CA ARG A 47 -3.80 -8.79 -19.10
C ARG A 47 -3.48 -9.75 -20.27
N ALA A 48 -2.73 -10.79 -20.01
CA ALA A 48 -2.47 -11.88 -20.97
C ALA A 48 -3.43 -13.07 -20.79
N ASP A 49 -4.50 -12.91 -19.98
CA ASP A 49 -5.47 -13.97 -19.65
C ASP A 49 -4.87 -15.13 -18.81
N VAL A 50 -3.68 -14.92 -18.22
CA VAL A 50 -3.07 -15.91 -17.33
C VAL A 50 -3.70 -15.79 -15.94
N LEU A 51 -4.09 -16.93 -15.37
CA LEU A 51 -4.64 -17.02 -14.01
C LEU A 51 -3.50 -17.01 -12.98
N HIS A 52 -3.66 -16.19 -11.96
CA HIS A 52 -2.76 -16.05 -10.82
C HIS A 52 -3.51 -16.26 -9.51
N GLY A 53 -2.84 -16.85 -8.54
CA GLY A 53 -3.34 -17.05 -7.18
C GLY A 53 -2.22 -16.95 -6.16
N PRO A 54 -2.54 -16.94 -4.85
CA PRO A 54 -1.52 -16.73 -3.81
C PRO A 54 -0.45 -17.82 -3.77
N ASP A 55 -0.77 -19.05 -4.19
CA ASP A 55 0.16 -20.19 -4.20
C ASP A 55 1.36 -19.97 -5.13
N GLU A 56 1.20 -19.13 -6.18
CA GLU A 56 2.28 -18.78 -7.09
C GLU A 56 3.43 -18.05 -6.39
N PHE A 57 3.13 -17.35 -5.31
CA PHE A 57 4.08 -16.53 -4.57
C PHE A 57 4.61 -17.23 -3.31
N ALA A 58 4.27 -18.49 -3.08
CA ALA A 58 4.75 -19.25 -1.93
C ALA A 58 6.29 -19.23 -1.83
N GLY A 59 6.81 -19.04 -0.62
CA GLY A 59 8.25 -18.94 -0.38
C GLY A 59 8.84 -17.55 -0.64
N ARG A 60 8.03 -16.53 -0.97
CA ARG A 60 8.45 -15.13 -1.18
C ARG A 60 7.63 -14.19 -0.31
N TYR A 61 8.21 -13.05 0.02
CA TYR A 61 7.41 -11.92 0.51
C TYR A 61 6.56 -11.37 -0.64
N VAL A 62 5.34 -10.94 -0.32
CA VAL A 62 4.40 -10.37 -1.31
C VAL A 62 3.81 -9.06 -0.80
N VAL A 63 3.75 -8.06 -1.66
CA VAL A 63 2.92 -6.88 -1.48
C VAL A 63 1.69 -7.04 -2.37
N TYR A 64 0.51 -7.14 -1.77
CA TYR A 64 -0.76 -6.99 -2.49
C TYR A 64 -1.24 -5.55 -2.34
N ASP A 65 -1.39 -4.84 -3.45
CA ASP A 65 -1.83 -3.45 -3.53
C ASP A 65 -3.21 -3.38 -4.18
N PHE A 66 -4.24 -3.11 -3.37
CA PHE A 66 -5.63 -2.94 -3.82
C PHE A 66 -5.87 -1.48 -4.19
N TRP A 67 -6.15 -1.23 -5.46
CA TRP A 67 -6.20 0.11 -6.01
C TRP A 67 -7.16 0.27 -7.19
N ALA A 68 -7.20 1.44 -7.80
CA ALA A 68 -7.86 1.69 -9.09
C ALA A 68 -7.34 2.98 -9.72
N THR A 69 -7.41 3.08 -11.04
CA THR A 69 -6.98 4.28 -11.79
C THR A 69 -7.82 5.52 -11.49
N TRP A 70 -9.08 5.35 -11.13
CA TRP A 70 -10.00 6.42 -10.75
C TRP A 70 -9.86 6.90 -9.30
N CYS A 71 -9.04 6.24 -8.47
CA CYS A 71 -8.83 6.57 -7.06
C CYS A 71 -7.73 7.64 -6.92
N PRO A 72 -8.03 8.86 -6.45
CA PRO A 72 -7.03 9.92 -6.34
C PRO A 72 -5.87 9.59 -5.39
N ASP A 73 -6.18 9.01 -4.23
CA ASP A 73 -5.17 8.66 -3.22
C ASP A 73 -4.26 7.53 -3.73
N CYS A 74 -4.82 6.53 -4.42
CA CYS A 74 -4.03 5.47 -5.05
C CYS A 74 -3.05 6.04 -6.08
N ARG A 75 -3.52 6.99 -6.91
CA ARG A 75 -2.67 7.67 -7.90
C ARG A 75 -1.56 8.50 -7.25
N ALA A 76 -1.83 9.10 -6.10
CA ALA A 76 -0.83 9.85 -5.33
C ALA A 76 0.27 8.94 -4.78
N ASP A 77 -0.04 7.68 -4.48
CA ASP A 77 0.92 6.70 -3.95
C ASP A 77 1.78 6.04 -5.04
N VAL A 78 1.40 6.10 -6.33
CA VAL A 78 2.13 5.44 -7.44
C VAL A 78 3.62 5.79 -7.46
N PRO A 79 4.07 7.06 -7.32
CA PRO A 79 5.50 7.36 -7.29
C PRO A 79 6.25 6.63 -6.18
N ALA A 80 5.71 6.61 -4.96
CA ALA A 80 6.32 5.92 -3.82
C ALA A 80 6.33 4.40 -4.03
N MET A 81 5.24 3.82 -4.58
CA MET A 81 5.18 2.40 -4.91
C MET A 81 6.21 2.02 -5.98
N LYS A 82 6.47 2.87 -6.98
CA LYS A 82 7.54 2.66 -7.97
C LYS A 82 8.93 2.65 -7.33
N GLU A 83 9.19 3.54 -6.38
CA GLU A 83 10.45 3.55 -5.63
C GLU A 83 10.62 2.26 -4.80
N LEU A 84 9.57 1.83 -4.11
CA LEU A 84 9.59 0.57 -3.35
C LEU A 84 9.79 -0.64 -4.26
N TYR A 85 9.11 -0.68 -5.41
CA TYR A 85 9.30 -1.74 -6.39
C TYR A 85 10.72 -1.77 -6.95
N ALA A 86 11.29 -0.62 -7.29
CA ALA A 86 12.68 -0.54 -7.75
C ALA A 86 13.69 -1.01 -6.71
N GLN A 87 13.41 -0.78 -5.42
CA GLN A 87 14.31 -1.16 -4.32
C GLN A 87 14.16 -2.62 -3.89
N TYR A 88 12.95 -3.16 -3.88
CA TYR A 88 12.64 -4.45 -3.28
C TYR A 88 12.13 -5.51 -4.26
N GLY A 89 11.80 -5.17 -5.49
CA GLY A 89 11.15 -6.06 -6.47
C GLY A 89 11.92 -7.35 -6.79
N ASP A 90 13.23 -7.37 -6.57
CA ASP A 90 14.03 -8.60 -6.72
C ASP A 90 13.75 -9.62 -5.60
N LYS A 91 13.35 -9.18 -4.41
CA LYS A 91 13.14 -9.99 -3.22
C LYS A 91 11.68 -10.14 -2.82
N VAL A 92 10.85 -9.18 -3.17
CA VAL A 92 9.44 -9.08 -2.82
C VAL A 92 8.62 -9.06 -4.10
N SER A 93 7.62 -9.91 -4.22
CA SER A 93 6.67 -9.87 -5.32
C SER A 93 5.67 -8.74 -5.08
N PHE A 94 5.50 -7.83 -6.06
CA PHE A 94 4.49 -6.79 -6.02
C PHE A 94 3.34 -7.18 -6.95
N VAL A 95 2.12 -7.14 -6.44
CA VAL A 95 0.89 -7.55 -7.15
C VAL A 95 -0.16 -6.47 -6.93
N GLY A 96 -0.48 -5.72 -7.98
CA GLY A 96 -1.61 -4.81 -8.01
C GLY A 96 -2.90 -5.58 -8.27
N ILE A 97 -3.91 -5.35 -7.44
CA ILE A 97 -5.27 -5.88 -7.64
C ILE A 97 -6.18 -4.68 -7.90
N SER A 98 -6.54 -4.51 -9.17
CA SER A 98 -7.30 -3.35 -9.62
C SER A 98 -8.81 -3.57 -9.56
N PHE A 99 -9.53 -2.54 -9.12
CA PHE A 99 -11.00 -2.44 -9.17
C PHE A 99 -11.50 -1.59 -10.34
N ASP A 100 -10.68 -1.43 -11.38
CA ASP A 100 -11.15 -0.86 -12.64
C ASP A 100 -12.12 -1.82 -13.33
N THR A 101 -13.18 -1.27 -13.91
CA THR A 101 -14.17 -2.04 -14.67
C THR A 101 -13.93 -1.98 -16.17
N GLU A 102 -12.97 -1.17 -16.60
CA GLU A 102 -12.62 -0.95 -18.01
C GLU A 102 -11.15 -1.33 -18.24
N PRO A 103 -10.89 -2.47 -18.87
CA PRO A 103 -9.54 -2.97 -19.10
C PRO A 103 -8.61 -1.95 -19.77
N GLU A 104 -9.11 -1.24 -20.77
CA GLU A 104 -8.35 -0.28 -21.55
C GLU A 104 -7.87 0.92 -20.71
N LYS A 105 -8.67 1.32 -19.70
CA LYS A 105 -8.27 2.39 -18.78
C LYS A 105 -7.14 1.95 -17.86
N LEU A 106 -7.22 0.72 -17.34
CA LEU A 106 -6.14 0.15 -16.54
C LEU A 106 -4.85 0.06 -17.35
N ASP A 107 -4.92 -0.49 -18.57
CA ASP A 107 -3.75 -0.66 -19.44
C ASP A 107 -3.10 0.67 -19.80
N ALA A 108 -3.91 1.66 -20.19
CA ALA A 108 -3.42 2.98 -20.52
C ALA A 108 -2.70 3.63 -19.33
N TYR A 109 -3.30 3.56 -18.14
CA TYR A 109 -2.72 4.15 -16.94
C TYR A 109 -1.43 3.45 -16.53
N VAL A 110 -1.41 2.11 -16.55
CA VAL A 110 -0.22 1.29 -16.24
C VAL A 110 0.93 1.62 -17.18
N ALA A 111 0.66 1.73 -18.48
CA ALA A 111 1.67 2.08 -19.49
C ALA A 111 2.16 3.53 -19.33
N GLU A 112 1.25 4.51 -19.17
CA GLU A 112 1.58 5.92 -19.03
C GLU A 112 2.43 6.21 -17.78
N ASN A 113 2.16 5.49 -16.69
CA ASN A 113 2.88 5.67 -15.42
C ASN A 113 4.04 4.68 -15.25
N GLU A 114 4.33 3.84 -16.26
CA GLU A 114 5.41 2.84 -16.23
C GLU A 114 5.36 1.94 -14.98
N ILE A 115 4.16 1.45 -14.66
CA ILE A 115 3.94 0.53 -13.52
C ILE A 115 4.46 -0.85 -13.93
N GLY A 116 5.60 -1.27 -13.37
CA GLY A 116 6.35 -2.44 -13.81
C GLY A 116 6.01 -3.75 -13.08
N TRP A 117 5.10 -3.75 -12.11
CA TRP A 117 4.71 -4.97 -11.38
C TRP A 117 3.40 -5.54 -11.90
N LEU A 118 3.17 -6.82 -11.59
CA LEU A 118 2.01 -7.59 -12.02
C LEU A 118 0.71 -6.89 -11.64
N GLN A 119 -0.21 -6.79 -12.61
CA GLN A 119 -1.55 -6.23 -12.43
C GLN A 119 -2.60 -7.30 -12.67
N LEU A 120 -3.46 -7.51 -11.69
CA LEU A 120 -4.57 -8.47 -11.73
C LEU A 120 -5.91 -7.73 -11.61
N SER A 121 -6.93 -8.24 -12.27
CA SER A 121 -8.30 -7.76 -12.14
C SER A 121 -9.31 -8.80 -12.60
N ASP A 122 -10.49 -8.76 -12.02
CA ASP A 122 -11.71 -9.42 -12.54
C ASP A 122 -12.63 -8.44 -13.27
N PHE A 123 -12.21 -7.15 -13.37
CA PHE A 123 -12.94 -6.05 -14.00
C PHE A 123 -14.36 -5.86 -13.46
N VAL A 124 -14.57 -6.19 -12.19
CA VAL A 124 -15.78 -5.86 -11.44
C VAL A 124 -15.51 -4.72 -10.45
N SER A 125 -16.57 -4.02 -10.08
CA SER A 125 -16.43 -2.96 -9.08
C SER A 125 -16.00 -3.55 -7.73
N LYS A 126 -15.32 -2.74 -6.89
CA LYS A 126 -14.91 -3.15 -5.53
C LYS A 126 -16.06 -3.75 -4.71
N LYS A 127 -17.30 -3.29 -4.92
CA LYS A 127 -18.49 -3.78 -4.19
C LYS A 127 -18.90 -5.19 -4.61
N GLU A 128 -18.59 -5.57 -5.83
CA GLU A 128 -18.94 -6.86 -6.43
C GLU A 128 -17.78 -7.86 -6.35
N SER A 129 -16.55 -7.38 -6.10
CA SER A 129 -15.36 -8.20 -6.02
C SER A 129 -15.36 -9.09 -4.79
N THR A 130 -15.30 -10.41 -5.01
CA THR A 130 -15.15 -11.40 -3.94
C THR A 130 -13.79 -11.25 -3.25
N VAL A 131 -12.74 -10.93 -4.01
CA VAL A 131 -11.40 -10.71 -3.48
C VAL A 131 -11.37 -9.51 -2.53
N ALA A 132 -12.07 -8.42 -2.86
CA ALA A 132 -12.21 -7.29 -1.94
C ALA A 132 -12.88 -7.68 -0.63
N ALA A 133 -13.93 -8.53 -0.71
CA ALA A 133 -14.65 -9.01 0.47
C ALA A 133 -13.78 -9.94 1.33
N ASP A 134 -13.11 -10.92 0.71
CA ASP A 134 -12.28 -11.91 1.37
C ASP A 134 -11.07 -11.28 2.07
N PHE A 135 -10.41 -10.32 1.41
CA PHE A 135 -9.32 -9.51 1.99
C PHE A 135 -9.83 -8.39 2.92
N ARG A 136 -11.13 -8.26 3.11
CA ARG A 136 -11.77 -7.22 3.94
C ARG A 136 -11.38 -5.80 3.52
N VAL A 137 -11.21 -5.57 2.22
CA VAL A 137 -10.85 -4.26 1.64
C VAL A 137 -12.08 -3.38 1.56
N LYS A 138 -12.25 -2.49 2.52
CA LYS A 138 -13.34 -1.50 2.53
C LYS A 138 -12.98 -0.19 1.85
N TRP A 139 -11.71 0.17 1.86
CA TRP A 139 -11.15 1.40 1.32
C TRP A 139 -10.01 1.09 0.34
N ILE A 140 -9.67 2.03 -0.51
CA ILE A 140 -8.47 2.00 -1.35
C ILE A 140 -7.78 3.37 -1.28
N PRO A 141 -6.43 3.40 -1.29
CA PRO A 141 -5.55 2.25 -1.37
C PRO A 141 -5.61 1.36 -0.13
N SER A 142 -5.42 0.05 -0.29
CA SER A 142 -5.19 -0.89 0.81
C SER A 142 -4.07 -1.83 0.42
N MET A 143 -3.07 -1.95 1.29
CA MET A 143 -1.87 -2.73 1.01
C MET A 143 -1.68 -3.81 2.08
N TYR A 144 -1.27 -4.99 1.66
CA TYR A 144 -0.84 -6.06 2.54
C TYR A 144 0.60 -6.44 2.24
N LEU A 145 1.42 -6.51 3.28
CA LEU A 145 2.70 -7.22 3.22
C LEU A 145 2.50 -8.61 3.81
N VAL A 146 2.92 -9.63 3.07
CA VAL A 146 2.70 -11.05 3.37
C VAL A 146 4.04 -11.75 3.42
N ASP A 147 4.20 -12.68 4.37
CA ASP A 147 5.40 -13.48 4.55
C ASP A 147 5.47 -14.67 3.57
N PRO A 148 6.63 -15.37 3.48
CA PRO A 148 6.79 -16.52 2.59
C PRO A 148 5.84 -17.71 2.88
N ASP A 149 5.25 -17.77 4.07
CA ASP A 149 4.28 -18.81 4.46
C ASP A 149 2.83 -18.40 4.14
N GLY A 150 2.63 -17.23 3.52
CA GLY A 150 1.31 -16.72 3.13
C GLY A 150 0.54 -16.05 4.27
N ASN A 151 1.20 -15.62 5.35
CA ASN A 151 0.55 -14.90 6.44
C ASN A 151 0.78 -13.40 6.36
N VAL A 152 -0.22 -12.64 6.73
CA VAL A 152 -0.16 -11.18 6.77
C VAL A 152 0.86 -10.72 7.83
N LEU A 153 1.82 -9.89 7.43
CA LEU A 153 2.72 -9.15 8.33
C LEU A 153 2.18 -7.77 8.66
N LEU A 154 1.58 -7.11 7.65
CA LEU A 154 1.01 -5.77 7.76
C LEU A 154 -0.20 -5.65 6.85
N GLY A 155 -1.29 -5.05 7.35
CA GLY A 155 -2.38 -4.48 6.55
C GLY A 155 -2.45 -2.98 6.83
N THR A 156 -2.40 -2.13 5.78
CA THR A 156 -2.34 -0.67 5.92
C THR A 156 -2.99 0.03 4.73
N VAL A 157 -3.45 1.26 4.94
CA VAL A 157 -3.84 2.19 3.88
C VAL A 157 -2.79 3.27 3.65
N MET A 158 -1.61 3.15 4.25
CA MET A 158 -0.55 4.15 4.23
C MET A 158 0.72 3.58 3.60
N VAL A 159 1.10 4.06 2.42
CA VAL A 159 2.33 3.64 1.72
C VAL A 159 3.59 3.86 2.57
N THR A 160 3.60 4.87 3.44
CA THR A 160 4.72 5.12 4.37
C THR A 160 4.92 4.01 5.41
N LYS A 161 3.84 3.37 5.87
CA LYS A 161 3.93 2.21 6.76
C LYS A 161 4.38 0.95 6.02
N LEU A 162 3.91 0.78 4.77
CA LEU A 162 4.42 -0.29 3.91
C LEU A 162 5.93 -0.13 3.70
N ALA A 163 6.40 1.08 3.39
CA ALA A 163 7.83 1.37 3.24
C ALA A 163 8.65 1.00 4.48
N ALA A 164 8.19 1.43 5.67
CA ALA A 164 8.86 1.08 6.93
C ALA A 164 8.86 -0.43 7.22
N ALA A 165 7.80 -1.15 6.83
CA ALA A 165 7.74 -2.60 6.99
C ALA A 165 8.67 -3.34 6.03
N LEU A 166 8.80 -2.87 4.79
CA LEU A 166 9.75 -3.42 3.81
C LEU A 166 11.21 -3.18 4.20
N GLU A 167 11.51 -2.01 4.80
CA GLU A 167 12.85 -1.70 5.32
C GLU A 167 13.26 -2.62 6.48
N ALA A 168 12.29 -3.18 7.19
CA ALA A 168 12.51 -4.05 8.35
C ALA A 168 12.67 -5.54 8.00
N LEU A 169 12.54 -5.93 6.69
CA LEU A 169 12.77 -7.30 6.21
C LEU A 169 14.26 -7.63 6.13
#